data_08e1b60ce5c28410a6a283326ebfba8c
#
_entry.id   08e1b60ce5c28410a6a283326ebfba8c
#
_cell.length_a   1.000
_cell.length_b   1.000
_cell.length_c   1.000
_cell.angle_alpha   90.00
_cell.angle_beta   90.00
_cell.angle_gamma   90.00
#
_symmetry.space_group_name_H-M   'P 1'
#
loop_
_entity.id
_entity.type
_entity.pdbx_description
1 polymer ?
#
loop_
_entity_poly.entity_id
_entity_poly.type
_entity_poly.pdbx_seq_one_letter_code
_entity_poly.pdbx_strand_id
1 'polypeptide(L)'
;DNNITFAFTASDNKKTTDFKSNLLKAIAYGLDKTKALEALTTTPATLLNKADEIGSLEKGHYANFLITSGDIFEKETTLYENWVQGSKYVVNNINIIDVRGDYTLTLNGNSYTLKIDGEPEKIKSTLKQGTTKIASNASYNNGWLTLFYNPEGATNKDEFIRLSTKVATEGNLSGTAVLT
;
A
#
# COMPACT_ATOMS: atom_id res chain seq x y z
N ASP A 1 -21.20 -13.63 -26.17
CA ASP A 1 -20.42 -14.44 -25.20
C ASP A 1 -19.97 -15.70 -25.88
N ASN A 2 -18.69 -15.76 -26.29
CA ASN A 2 -18.15 -16.89 -27.05
C ASN A 2 -17.63 -18.02 -26.14
N ASN A 3 -17.91 -18.00 -24.85
CA ASN A 3 -17.53 -18.99 -23.84
C ASN A 3 -16.10 -19.58 -24.04
N ILE A 4 -15.13 -18.70 -24.30
CA ILE A 4 -13.74 -19.08 -24.54
C ILE A 4 -13.06 -19.32 -23.19
N THR A 5 -12.49 -20.50 -22.99
CA THR A 5 -11.64 -20.81 -21.85
C THR A 5 -10.24 -20.25 -22.09
N PHE A 6 -9.72 -19.46 -21.16
CA PHE A 6 -8.39 -18.87 -21.25
C PHE A 6 -7.73 -18.77 -19.87
N ALA A 7 -6.41 -18.71 -19.85
CA ALA A 7 -5.62 -18.38 -18.66
C ALA A 7 -4.70 -17.19 -18.98
N PHE A 8 -4.38 -16.41 -17.95
CA PHE A 8 -3.45 -15.31 -18.12
C PHE A 8 -1.99 -15.79 -18.08
N THR A 9 -1.14 -15.10 -18.86
CA THR A 9 0.31 -15.23 -18.79
C THR A 9 0.96 -13.87 -18.66
N ALA A 10 2.10 -13.81 -17.98
CA ALA A 10 2.92 -12.61 -17.83
C ALA A 10 4.12 -12.59 -18.79
N SER A 11 4.28 -13.59 -19.67
CA SER A 11 5.48 -13.79 -20.51
C SER A 11 5.78 -12.60 -21.42
N ASP A 12 4.75 -11.92 -21.93
CA ASP A 12 4.91 -10.80 -22.87
C ASP A 12 4.89 -9.42 -22.21
N ASN A 13 4.80 -9.36 -20.87
CA ASN A 13 4.85 -8.11 -20.17
C ASN A 13 6.28 -7.55 -20.13
N LYS A 14 6.48 -6.30 -20.57
CA LYS A 14 7.77 -5.61 -20.49
C LYS A 14 8.27 -5.47 -19.06
N LYS A 15 7.34 -5.35 -18.10
CA LYS A 15 7.60 -5.31 -16.65
C LYS A 15 6.57 -6.17 -15.94
N THR A 16 6.98 -6.87 -14.90
CA THR A 16 6.07 -7.66 -14.05
C THR A 16 4.98 -6.82 -13.41
N THR A 17 5.26 -5.54 -13.12
CA THR A 17 4.30 -4.55 -12.60
C THR A 17 3.15 -4.25 -13.56
N ASP A 18 3.32 -4.50 -14.87
CA ASP A 18 2.29 -4.20 -15.88
C ASP A 18 1.15 -5.22 -15.84
N PHE A 19 1.37 -6.40 -15.26
CA PHE A 19 0.37 -7.47 -15.21
C PHE A 19 -0.92 -7.03 -14.54
N LYS A 20 -0.85 -6.53 -13.29
CA LYS A 20 -2.02 -6.04 -12.54
C LYS A 20 -2.72 -4.92 -13.29
N SER A 21 -1.97 -3.95 -13.82
CA SER A 21 -2.56 -2.80 -14.51
C SER A 21 -3.28 -3.20 -15.80
N ASN A 22 -2.74 -4.18 -16.55
CA ASN A 22 -3.37 -4.69 -17.75
C ASN A 22 -4.63 -5.51 -17.45
N LEU A 23 -4.60 -6.31 -16.38
CA LEU A 23 -5.76 -7.05 -15.90
C LEU A 23 -6.90 -6.10 -15.48
N LEU A 24 -6.59 -5.05 -14.71
CA LEU A 24 -7.58 -4.04 -14.30
C LEU A 24 -8.18 -3.32 -15.51
N LYS A 25 -7.37 -3.04 -16.54
CA LYS A 25 -7.88 -2.49 -17.81
C LYS A 25 -8.85 -3.46 -18.49
N ALA A 26 -8.51 -4.74 -18.57
CA ALA A 26 -9.39 -5.74 -19.18
C ALA A 26 -10.76 -5.80 -18.48
N ILE A 27 -10.75 -5.73 -17.12
CA ILE A 27 -11.98 -5.66 -16.33
C ILE A 27 -12.76 -4.37 -16.60
N ALA A 28 -12.08 -3.23 -16.68
CA ALA A 28 -12.71 -1.95 -17.02
C ALA A 28 -13.34 -1.95 -18.43
N TYR A 29 -12.83 -2.76 -19.36
CA TYR A 29 -13.38 -2.97 -20.70
C TYR A 29 -14.39 -4.13 -20.78
N GLY A 30 -14.87 -4.65 -19.64
CA GLY A 30 -15.98 -5.59 -19.60
C GLY A 30 -15.62 -7.05 -19.34
N LEU A 31 -14.37 -7.37 -19.00
CA LEU A 31 -14.04 -8.69 -18.48
C LEU A 31 -14.69 -8.87 -17.11
N ASP A 32 -15.51 -9.91 -16.96
CA ASP A 32 -16.13 -10.26 -15.69
C ASP A 32 -15.09 -10.63 -14.64
N LYS A 33 -15.24 -10.14 -13.39
CA LYS A 33 -14.28 -10.37 -12.29
C LYS A 33 -14.17 -11.85 -11.92
N THR A 34 -15.28 -12.60 -11.95
CA THR A 34 -15.27 -14.03 -11.67
C THR A 34 -14.48 -14.78 -12.74
N LYS A 35 -14.70 -14.44 -14.01
CA LYS A 35 -13.93 -15.01 -15.12
C LYS A 35 -12.44 -14.65 -15.05
N ALA A 36 -12.12 -13.43 -14.61
CA ALA A 36 -10.74 -13.02 -14.36
C ALA A 36 -10.09 -13.85 -13.24
N LEU A 37 -10.83 -14.11 -12.15
CA LEU A 37 -10.34 -14.94 -11.05
C LEU A 37 -10.16 -16.41 -11.49
N GLU A 38 -11.13 -16.98 -12.19
CA GLU A 38 -11.02 -18.33 -12.77
C GLU A 38 -9.78 -18.46 -13.66
N ALA A 39 -9.54 -17.48 -14.54
CA ALA A 39 -8.39 -17.45 -15.45
C ALA A 39 -7.03 -17.31 -14.74
N LEU A 40 -7.03 -16.88 -13.48
CA LEU A 40 -5.84 -16.79 -12.62
C LEU A 40 -5.66 -18.03 -11.72
N THR A 41 -6.70 -18.84 -11.51
CA THR A 41 -6.71 -19.88 -10.48
C THR A 41 -7.13 -21.24 -11.03
N THR A 42 -8.44 -21.49 -11.13
CA THR A 42 -8.99 -22.81 -11.48
C THR A 42 -8.73 -23.20 -12.94
N THR A 43 -8.79 -22.25 -13.87
CA THR A 43 -8.52 -22.55 -15.28
C THR A 43 -7.09 -23.02 -15.52
N PRO A 44 -6.03 -22.32 -15.09
CA PRO A 44 -4.67 -22.84 -15.24
C PRO A 44 -4.44 -24.14 -14.49
N ALA A 45 -5.05 -24.36 -13.32
CA ALA A 45 -4.97 -25.63 -12.60
C ALA A 45 -5.53 -26.80 -13.45
N THR A 46 -6.68 -26.57 -14.09
CA THR A 46 -7.32 -27.56 -14.99
C THR A 46 -6.45 -27.81 -16.22
N LEU A 47 -5.91 -26.77 -16.86
CA LEU A 47 -5.04 -26.91 -18.04
C LEU A 47 -3.75 -27.70 -17.75
N LEU A 48 -3.27 -27.61 -16.51
CA LEU A 48 -2.09 -28.34 -16.03
C LEU A 48 -2.42 -29.76 -15.49
N ASN A 49 -3.68 -30.19 -15.51
CA ASN A 49 -4.18 -31.42 -14.87
C ASN A 49 -3.84 -31.48 -13.36
N LYS A 50 -3.99 -30.35 -12.66
CA LYS A 50 -3.69 -30.18 -11.23
C LYS A 50 -4.86 -29.58 -10.44
N ALA A 51 -6.07 -29.68 -10.97
CA ALA A 51 -7.26 -29.10 -10.36
C ALA A 51 -7.64 -29.75 -9.03
N ASP A 52 -7.12 -30.92 -8.72
CA ASP A 52 -7.27 -31.65 -7.46
C ASP A 52 -6.22 -31.28 -6.39
N GLU A 53 -5.23 -30.46 -6.77
CA GLU A 53 -4.14 -30.06 -5.86
C GLU A 53 -4.09 -28.52 -5.63
N ILE A 54 -4.44 -27.73 -6.66
CA ILE A 54 -4.29 -26.27 -6.68
C ILE A 54 -5.47 -25.56 -7.36
N GLY A 55 -5.52 -24.25 -7.26
CA GLY A 55 -6.50 -23.40 -7.95
C GLY A 55 -7.74 -23.09 -7.13
N SER A 56 -7.94 -23.74 -5.97
CA SER A 56 -9.01 -23.44 -5.02
C SER A 56 -8.52 -23.57 -3.57
N LEU A 57 -9.36 -23.14 -2.62
CA LEU A 57 -9.12 -23.27 -1.17
C LEU A 57 -9.88 -24.46 -0.57
N GLU A 58 -10.10 -25.50 -1.35
CA GLU A 58 -10.77 -26.70 -0.89
C GLU A 58 -9.88 -27.54 0.02
N LYS A 59 -10.53 -28.36 0.87
CA LYS A 59 -9.82 -29.27 1.76
C LYS A 59 -9.03 -30.30 0.94
N GLY A 60 -7.73 -30.38 1.22
CA GLY A 60 -6.80 -31.29 0.54
C GLY A 60 -5.93 -30.59 -0.50
N HIS A 61 -6.28 -29.37 -0.91
CA HIS A 61 -5.46 -28.59 -1.82
C HIS A 61 -4.28 -27.93 -1.09
N TYR A 62 -3.23 -27.62 -1.84
CA TYR A 62 -2.13 -26.82 -1.32
C TYR A 62 -2.63 -25.43 -0.89
N ALA A 63 -2.13 -24.96 0.24
CA ALA A 63 -2.45 -23.62 0.76
C ALA A 63 -1.70 -22.55 -0.08
N ASN A 64 -2.27 -22.24 -1.24
CA ASN A 64 -1.82 -21.19 -2.16
C ASN A 64 -2.88 -20.10 -2.21
N PHE A 65 -2.63 -18.96 -1.54
CA PHE A 65 -3.60 -17.86 -1.49
C PHE A 65 -2.94 -16.53 -1.17
N LEU A 66 -3.68 -15.46 -1.40
CA LEU A 66 -3.29 -14.08 -1.08
C LEU A 66 -4.14 -13.55 0.07
N ILE A 67 -3.54 -12.75 0.95
CA ILE A 67 -4.25 -11.91 1.92
C ILE A 67 -4.16 -10.47 1.46
N THR A 68 -5.31 -9.84 1.28
CA THR A 68 -5.45 -8.49 0.72
C THR A 68 -6.33 -7.60 1.60
N SER A 69 -6.22 -6.29 1.45
CA SER A 69 -7.07 -5.32 2.16
C SER A 69 -8.51 -5.24 1.65
N GLY A 70 -8.79 -5.87 0.50
CA GLY A 70 -10.09 -5.86 -0.16
C GLY A 70 -10.07 -6.65 -1.46
N ASP A 71 -10.97 -6.34 -2.39
CA ASP A 71 -11.04 -6.99 -3.70
C ASP A 71 -9.71 -6.78 -4.47
N ILE A 72 -9.06 -7.88 -4.87
CA ILE A 72 -7.77 -7.86 -5.59
C ILE A 72 -7.85 -7.08 -6.92
N PHE A 73 -9.06 -6.96 -7.48
CA PHE A 73 -9.34 -6.24 -8.71
C PHE A 73 -9.62 -4.74 -8.50
N GLU A 74 -9.48 -4.24 -7.30
CA GLU A 74 -9.51 -2.81 -7.04
C GLU A 74 -8.08 -2.23 -7.02
N LYS A 75 -7.95 -1.01 -7.57
CA LYS A 75 -6.64 -0.35 -7.72
C LYS A 75 -5.94 -0.14 -6.38
N GLU A 76 -6.71 0.31 -5.39
CA GLU A 76 -6.21 0.70 -4.07
C GLU A 76 -6.01 -0.49 -3.12
N THR A 77 -6.33 -1.71 -3.56
CA THR A 77 -6.14 -2.92 -2.73
C THR A 77 -4.67 -3.22 -2.51
N THR A 78 -4.29 -3.31 -1.26
CA THR A 78 -2.96 -3.71 -0.80
C THR A 78 -2.88 -5.23 -0.66
N LEU A 79 -1.85 -5.84 -1.23
CA LEU A 79 -1.49 -7.24 -0.99
C LEU A 79 -0.64 -7.31 0.27
N TYR A 80 -1.11 -7.99 1.31
CA TYR A 80 -0.38 -8.16 2.57
C TYR A 80 0.51 -9.40 2.56
N GLU A 81 -0.04 -10.53 2.21
CA GLU A 81 0.67 -11.81 2.28
C GLU A 81 0.41 -12.65 1.03
N ASN A 82 1.44 -13.36 0.60
CA ASN A 82 1.37 -14.42 -0.40
C ASN A 82 1.73 -15.74 0.27
N TRP A 83 0.81 -16.69 0.26
CA TRP A 83 1.02 -18.03 0.79
C TRP A 83 1.23 -19.01 -0.35
N VAL A 84 2.32 -19.76 -0.29
CA VAL A 84 2.70 -20.76 -1.29
C VAL A 84 2.98 -22.08 -0.58
N GLN A 85 2.18 -23.10 -0.86
CA GLN A 85 2.28 -24.42 -0.24
C GLN A 85 2.36 -24.37 1.31
N GLY A 86 1.56 -23.47 1.91
CA GLY A 86 1.54 -23.27 3.36
C GLY A 86 2.68 -22.39 3.92
N SER A 87 3.62 -21.98 3.09
CA SER A 87 4.67 -21.03 3.48
C SER A 87 4.22 -19.59 3.27
N LYS A 88 4.38 -18.77 4.32
CA LYS A 88 3.98 -17.36 4.33
C LYS A 88 5.10 -16.44 3.82
N TYR A 89 4.77 -15.59 2.87
CA TYR A 89 5.62 -14.51 2.40
C TYR A 89 4.92 -13.16 2.66
N VAL A 90 5.49 -12.35 3.54
CA VAL A 90 4.97 -11.00 3.83
C VAL A 90 5.39 -10.07 2.70
N VAL A 91 4.40 -9.45 2.04
CA VAL A 91 4.59 -8.46 0.98
C VAL A 91 4.48 -7.06 1.55
N ASN A 92 3.43 -6.80 2.34
CA ASN A 92 3.23 -5.56 3.08
C ASN A 92 2.80 -5.90 4.51
N ASN A 93 3.17 -5.09 5.47
CA ASN A 93 2.83 -5.34 6.86
C ASN A 93 1.36 -5.00 7.14
N ILE A 94 0.55 -5.99 7.49
CA ILE A 94 -0.88 -5.81 7.80
C ILE A 94 -1.13 -4.92 9.05
N ASN A 95 -0.13 -4.79 9.93
CA ASN A 95 -0.22 -4.01 11.16
C ASN A 95 0.22 -2.55 10.95
N ILE A 96 0.53 -2.12 9.75
CA ILE A 96 0.83 -0.72 9.48
C ILE A 96 -0.49 0.06 9.52
N ILE A 97 -0.55 1.02 10.46
CA ILE A 97 -1.61 2.01 10.48
C ILE A 97 -1.37 2.98 9.31
N ASP A 98 -2.36 3.14 8.45
CA ASP A 98 -2.26 4.11 7.36
C ASP A 98 -2.36 5.53 7.94
N VAL A 99 -1.24 6.25 7.89
CA VAL A 99 -1.12 7.62 8.38
C VAL A 99 -1.23 8.65 7.26
N ARG A 100 -1.61 8.25 6.05
CA ARG A 100 -1.82 9.18 4.94
C ARG A 100 -3.04 10.04 5.18
N GLY A 101 -2.92 11.32 4.83
CA GLY A 101 -4.00 12.29 5.01
C GLY A 101 -3.49 13.71 5.13
N ASP A 102 -4.43 14.62 5.36
CA ASP A 102 -4.16 16.03 5.58
C ASP A 102 -4.34 16.35 7.07
N TYR A 103 -3.32 16.96 7.66
CA TYR A 103 -3.26 17.28 9.09
C TYR A 103 -2.99 18.77 9.31
N THR A 104 -3.54 19.31 10.39
CA THR A 104 -3.13 20.59 10.92
C THR A 104 -2.18 20.37 12.08
N LEU A 105 -0.96 20.89 11.97
CA LEU A 105 0.05 20.85 13.01
C LEU A 105 0.15 22.20 13.67
N THR A 106 -0.05 22.28 14.98
CA THR A 106 0.15 23.50 15.76
C THR A 106 1.39 23.34 16.63
N LEU A 107 2.38 24.21 16.46
CA LEU A 107 3.62 24.19 17.22
C LEU A 107 4.01 25.63 17.63
N ASN A 108 4.21 25.85 18.92
CA ASN A 108 4.58 27.15 19.47
C ASN A 108 3.67 28.30 18.99
N GLY A 109 2.36 28.04 18.87
CA GLY A 109 1.38 29.03 18.38
C GLY A 109 1.33 29.22 16.86
N ASN A 110 2.21 28.61 16.12
CA ASN A 110 2.19 28.59 14.65
C ASN A 110 1.38 27.41 14.12
N SER A 111 0.61 27.64 13.06
CA SER A 111 -0.18 26.60 12.39
C SER A 111 0.44 26.23 11.05
N TYR A 112 0.55 24.93 10.81
CA TYR A 112 1.09 24.33 9.58
C TYR A 112 0.08 23.35 9.00
N THR A 113 0.05 23.23 7.69
CA THR A 113 -0.65 22.14 6.98
C THR A 113 0.36 21.07 6.62
N LEU A 114 0.15 19.85 7.12
CA LEU A 114 0.96 18.68 6.83
C LEU A 114 0.14 17.70 6.00
N LYS A 115 0.56 17.45 4.77
CA LYS A 115 0.02 16.38 3.95
C LYS A 115 0.97 15.20 3.98
N ILE A 116 0.45 14.02 4.27
CA ILE A 116 1.16 12.74 4.17
C ILE A 116 0.54 11.94 3.02
N ASP A 117 1.36 11.54 2.06
CA ASP A 117 1.00 10.72 0.90
C ASP A 117 2.05 9.63 0.64
N GLY A 118 2.03 8.97 -0.52
CA GLY A 118 2.90 7.85 -0.87
C GLY A 118 2.29 6.49 -0.52
N GLU A 119 3.14 5.50 -0.32
CA GLU A 119 2.73 4.17 0.13
C GLU A 119 2.75 4.11 1.67
N PRO A 120 1.89 3.31 2.34
CA PRO A 120 1.85 3.22 3.81
C PRO A 120 3.19 2.93 4.48
N GLU A 121 4.04 2.13 3.82
CA GLU A 121 5.40 1.80 4.30
C GLU A 121 6.46 2.81 3.89
N LYS A 122 6.17 3.64 2.90
CA LYS A 122 7.09 4.64 2.33
C LYS A 122 6.38 5.96 2.11
N ILE A 123 5.99 6.56 3.21
CA ILE A 123 5.28 7.83 3.21
C ILE A 123 6.14 8.98 2.71
N LYS A 124 5.47 10.00 2.19
CA LYS A 124 6.06 11.30 1.81
C LYS A 124 5.34 12.40 2.56
N SER A 125 6.04 13.46 2.90
CA SER A 125 5.44 14.64 3.55
C SER A 125 5.50 15.87 2.66
N THR A 126 4.49 16.71 2.79
CA THR A 126 4.50 18.08 2.30
C THR A 126 4.03 18.98 3.45
N LEU A 127 4.93 19.80 3.97
CA LEU A 127 4.66 20.75 5.05
C LEU A 127 4.54 22.16 4.47
N LYS A 128 3.51 22.91 4.91
CA LYS A 128 3.31 24.30 4.52
C LYS A 128 2.97 25.16 5.74
N GLN A 129 3.43 26.41 5.73
CA GLN A 129 2.94 27.48 6.60
C GLN A 129 2.29 28.54 5.71
N GLY A 130 0.96 28.66 5.79
CA GLY A 130 0.19 29.39 4.82
C GLY A 130 0.43 28.88 3.39
N THR A 131 0.97 29.69 2.50
CA THR A 131 1.32 29.30 1.11
C THR A 131 2.76 28.84 0.95
N THR A 132 3.62 29.07 1.96
CA THR A 132 5.05 28.74 1.90
C THR A 132 5.26 27.24 2.14
N LYS A 133 5.95 26.58 1.21
CA LYS A 133 6.34 25.17 1.36
C LYS A 133 7.64 25.08 2.16
N ILE A 134 7.63 24.23 3.20
CA ILE A 134 8.78 23.98 4.07
C ILE A 134 9.36 22.61 3.71
N ALA A 135 10.69 22.55 3.56
CA ALA A 135 11.39 21.29 3.33
C ALA A 135 11.16 20.35 4.53
N SER A 136 10.62 19.18 4.28
CA SER A 136 10.28 18.22 5.33
C SER A 136 10.49 16.79 4.85
N ASN A 137 10.78 15.93 5.80
CA ASN A 137 10.85 14.47 5.60
C ASN A 137 10.08 13.78 6.71
N ALA A 138 9.24 12.82 6.35
CA ALA A 138 8.49 12.02 7.31
C ALA A 138 8.81 10.53 7.16
N SER A 139 8.81 9.85 8.29
CA SER A 139 8.91 8.38 8.35
C SER A 139 7.91 7.84 9.35
N TYR A 140 7.39 6.65 9.07
CA TYR A 140 6.51 5.92 9.97
C TYR A 140 7.10 4.56 10.27
N ASN A 141 7.27 4.24 11.55
CA ASN A 141 7.80 2.97 11.99
C ASN A 141 7.27 2.60 13.38
N ASN A 142 6.81 1.36 13.56
CA ASN A 142 6.36 0.81 14.84
C ASN A 142 5.35 1.69 15.62
N GLY A 143 4.40 2.29 14.89
CA GLY A 143 3.39 3.16 15.48
C GLY A 143 3.86 4.59 15.77
N TRP A 144 5.08 4.96 15.37
CA TRP A 144 5.62 6.29 15.51
C TRP A 144 5.74 6.99 14.16
N LEU A 145 5.10 8.14 14.03
CA LEU A 145 5.31 9.09 12.95
C LEU A 145 6.37 10.09 13.39
N THR A 146 7.44 10.18 12.62
CA THR A 146 8.51 11.16 12.83
C THR A 146 8.57 12.11 11.65
N LEU A 147 8.51 13.41 11.90
CA LEU A 147 8.64 14.47 10.93
C LEU A 147 9.89 15.29 11.25
N PHE A 148 10.75 15.49 10.26
CA PHE A 148 11.87 16.41 10.31
C PHE A 148 11.59 17.57 9.36
N TYR A 149 11.82 18.78 9.82
CA TYR A 149 11.75 19.95 8.97
C TYR A 149 12.66 21.07 9.46
N ASN A 150 13.07 21.93 8.53
CA ASN A 150 13.89 23.10 8.84
C ASN A 150 12.94 24.27 9.18
N PRO A 151 13.04 24.89 10.37
CA PRO A 151 12.17 26.01 10.73
C PRO A 151 12.45 27.22 9.85
N GLU A 152 11.40 27.99 9.57
CA GLU A 152 11.53 29.24 8.82
C GLU A 152 12.41 30.23 9.63
N GLY A 153 13.45 30.79 8.99
CA GLY A 153 14.41 31.66 9.66
C GLY A 153 15.59 30.97 10.31
N ALA A 154 15.74 29.65 10.16
CA ALA A 154 16.96 28.97 10.58
C ALA A 154 18.18 29.57 9.89
N THR A 155 19.12 30.07 10.68
CA THR A 155 20.38 30.67 10.19
C THR A 155 21.37 29.60 9.73
N ASN A 156 21.18 28.38 10.19
CA ASN A 156 22.00 27.23 9.84
C ASN A 156 21.14 26.13 9.18
N LYS A 157 21.62 25.57 8.06
CA LYS A 157 20.95 24.47 7.36
C LYS A 157 20.89 23.17 8.17
N ASP A 158 21.66 23.09 9.24
CA ASP A 158 21.75 21.93 10.13
C ASP A 158 20.80 22.03 11.34
N GLU A 159 20.01 23.12 11.45
CA GLU A 159 18.96 23.26 12.44
C GLU A 159 17.67 22.59 11.97
N PHE A 160 17.28 21.50 12.63
CA PHE A 160 16.05 20.76 12.31
C PHE A 160 15.14 20.68 13.54
N ILE A 161 13.84 20.80 13.31
CA ILE A 161 12.85 20.39 14.28
C ILE A 161 12.50 18.93 13.99
N ARG A 162 12.66 18.10 15.00
CA ARG A 162 12.18 16.72 15.01
C ARG A 162 10.88 16.65 15.82
N LEU A 163 9.80 16.31 15.14
CA LEU A 163 8.52 15.98 15.76
C LEU A 163 8.36 14.47 15.79
N SER A 164 8.15 13.87 16.94
CA SER A 164 7.84 12.46 17.10
C SER A 164 6.47 12.32 17.75
N THR A 165 5.57 11.61 17.10
CA THR A 165 4.20 11.40 17.58
C THR A 165 3.82 9.93 17.48
N LYS A 166 3.17 9.41 18.53
CA LYS A 166 2.58 8.09 18.51
C LYS A 166 1.21 8.19 17.83
N VAL A 167 0.99 7.31 16.86
CA VAL A 167 -0.27 7.25 16.13
C VAL A 167 -1.28 6.50 16.98
N ALA A 168 -2.38 7.17 17.33
CA ALA A 168 -3.52 6.53 17.99
C ALA A 168 -4.49 5.96 16.94
N THR A 169 -5.25 4.93 17.32
CA THR A 169 -6.24 4.26 16.44
C THR A 169 -7.36 5.17 15.95
N GLU A 170 -7.56 6.33 16.57
CA GLU A 170 -8.62 7.30 16.22
C GLU A 170 -8.14 8.42 15.28
N GLY A 171 -6.94 8.29 14.68
CA GLY A 171 -6.42 9.25 13.70
C GLY A 171 -5.87 10.56 14.29
N ASN A 172 -5.92 10.74 15.61
CA ASN A 172 -5.32 11.89 16.30
C ASN A 172 -3.82 11.65 16.52
N LEU A 173 -3.02 12.67 16.22
CA LEU A 173 -1.58 12.65 16.42
C LEU A 173 -1.25 13.59 17.59
N SER A 174 -0.66 13.06 18.66
CA SER A 174 -0.10 13.86 19.75
C SER A 174 1.33 13.43 20.04
N GLY A 175 2.22 14.37 20.27
CA GLY A 175 3.63 14.03 20.46
C GLY A 175 4.47 15.21 20.94
N THR A 176 5.78 15.02 20.94
CA THR A 176 6.79 15.98 21.36
C THR A 176 7.60 16.48 20.19
N ALA A 177 7.94 17.76 20.21
CA ALA A 177 8.88 18.37 19.27
C ALA A 177 10.18 18.70 20.00
N VAL A 178 11.30 18.39 19.37
CA VAL A 178 12.64 18.73 19.86
C VAL A 178 13.37 19.45 18.76
N LEU A 179 13.99 20.59 19.09
CA LEU A 179 14.97 21.28 18.25
C LEU A 179 16.31 20.55 18.39
N THR A 180 16.87 20.09 17.32
CA THR A 180 18.18 19.41 17.26
C THR A 180 19.11 20.15 16.31
#